data_dc2098da5a48b84a670f1e44b0d809bc
#
_entry.id   dc2098da5a48b84a670f1e44b0d809bc
#
_cell.length_a   1.000
_cell.length_b   1.000
_cell.length_c   1.000
_cell.angle_alpha   90.00
_cell.angle_beta   90.00
_cell.angle_gamma   90.00
#
_symmetry.space_group_name_H-M   'P 1'
#
loop_
_entity.id
_entity.type
_entity.pdbx_description
1 polymer ?
#
loop_
_entity_poly.entity_id
_entity_poly.type
_entity_poly.pdbx_seq_one_letter_code
_entity_poly.pdbx_strand_id
1 'polypeptide(L)'
;VFWESLYEEARSTGASAGIYAENFGALLNEDYTASELMRMAIDSRVDGIIVETEDTEDIEELIGQAEEAGIPVVTLMEDMPESGRVSYVGANDYTLGEMYGQEVLKAVGSDRTSASAAVLVPVNEEETSPSFIYTGISETVGRASGAISVSTVRTGEDREFLSEERVRSLLLDEESRPDVLVCLNVVDTISAYQCVRDYNLVGKVKIIGYYSSAEILEGIQKGIIESTIVVDAREAGELCMQAMEEYLSQRYTSEYFPVSVKLVNEANVEEYIQEESGE
;
A
#
# COMPACT_ATOMS: atom_id res chain seq x y z
N VAL A 1 -2.76 -13.87 0.52
CA VAL A 1 -2.93 -13.70 1.98
C VAL A 1 -3.61 -12.38 2.33
N PHE A 2 -3.09 -11.19 1.94
CA PHE A 2 -3.73 -9.90 2.29
C PHE A 2 -5.22 -9.84 1.87
N TRP A 3 -5.50 -10.02 0.60
CA TRP A 3 -6.87 -9.98 0.05
C TRP A 3 -7.77 -11.07 0.60
N GLU A 4 -7.23 -12.24 0.89
CA GLU A 4 -7.97 -13.35 1.49
C GLU A 4 -8.37 -13.03 2.94
N SER A 5 -7.42 -12.53 3.75
CA SER A 5 -7.69 -12.13 5.12
C SER A 5 -8.68 -10.97 5.20
N LEU A 6 -8.58 -9.99 4.30
CA LEU A 6 -9.52 -8.88 4.17
C LEU A 6 -10.93 -9.39 3.84
N TYR A 7 -11.03 -10.26 2.83
CA TYR A 7 -12.31 -10.81 2.42
C TYR A 7 -12.96 -11.68 3.49
N GLU A 8 -12.18 -12.54 4.17
CA GLU A 8 -12.69 -13.38 5.25
C GLU A 8 -13.26 -12.54 6.39
N GLU A 9 -12.57 -11.46 6.78
CA GLU A 9 -13.05 -10.57 7.82
C GLU A 9 -14.26 -9.77 7.36
N ALA A 10 -14.25 -9.22 6.14
CA ALA A 10 -15.41 -8.56 5.55
C ALA A 10 -16.65 -9.49 5.53
N ARG A 11 -16.46 -10.74 5.13
CA ARG A 11 -17.54 -11.74 5.12
C ARG A 11 -18.07 -12.05 6.53
N SER A 12 -17.16 -12.17 7.50
CA SER A 12 -17.52 -12.45 8.90
C SER A 12 -18.30 -11.29 9.52
N THR A 13 -17.79 -10.08 9.35
CA THR A 13 -18.42 -8.84 9.84
C THR A 13 -19.76 -8.61 9.15
N GLY A 14 -19.82 -8.75 7.83
CA GLY A 14 -21.07 -8.64 7.06
C GLY A 14 -22.13 -9.63 7.51
N ALA A 15 -21.77 -10.90 7.71
CA ALA A 15 -22.69 -11.92 8.18
C ALA A 15 -23.33 -11.56 9.54
N SER A 16 -22.56 -10.93 10.43
CA SER A 16 -23.05 -10.47 11.74
C SER A 16 -24.05 -9.33 11.62
N ALA A 17 -23.96 -8.52 10.56
CA ALA A 17 -24.88 -7.44 10.21
C ALA A 17 -26.03 -7.87 9.28
N GLY A 18 -26.07 -9.15 8.87
CA GLY A 18 -27.05 -9.66 7.92
C GLY A 18 -26.76 -9.27 6.45
N ILE A 19 -25.53 -8.91 6.14
CA ILE A 19 -25.03 -8.57 4.82
C ILE A 19 -24.24 -9.76 4.28
N TYR A 20 -24.50 -10.14 3.04
CA TYR A 20 -23.72 -11.15 2.32
C TYR A 20 -22.62 -10.46 1.50
N ALA A 21 -21.36 -10.62 1.92
CA ALA A 21 -20.22 -10.17 1.16
C ALA A 21 -19.72 -11.28 0.22
N GLU A 22 -19.52 -10.95 -1.04
CA GLU A 22 -19.02 -11.85 -2.07
C GLU A 22 -17.73 -11.27 -2.66
N ASN A 23 -16.71 -12.11 -2.79
CA ASN A 23 -15.55 -11.80 -3.62
C ASN A 23 -15.98 -11.97 -5.08
N PHE A 24 -16.40 -10.86 -5.67
CA PHE A 24 -17.03 -10.84 -6.97
C PHE A 24 -16.01 -11.23 -8.06
N GLY A 25 -16.35 -12.23 -8.85
CA GLY A 25 -15.46 -12.76 -9.87
C GLY A 25 -14.60 -13.96 -9.44
N ALA A 26 -14.44 -14.24 -8.15
CA ALA A 26 -13.60 -15.35 -7.68
C ALA A 26 -14.01 -16.75 -8.20
N LEU A 27 -15.26 -16.91 -8.57
CA LEU A 27 -15.80 -18.17 -9.11
C LEU A 27 -15.95 -18.16 -10.65
N LEU A 28 -15.54 -17.09 -11.31
CA LEU A 28 -15.57 -17.01 -12.76
C LEU A 28 -14.41 -17.80 -13.36
N ASN A 29 -14.62 -18.39 -14.55
CA ASN A 29 -13.63 -19.23 -15.21
C ASN A 29 -12.62 -18.45 -16.08
N GLU A 30 -12.78 -17.13 -16.15
CA GLU A 30 -11.97 -16.24 -16.97
C GLU A 30 -11.42 -15.12 -16.07
N ASP A 31 -10.25 -14.61 -16.41
CA ASP A 31 -9.65 -13.48 -15.73
C ASP A 31 -10.29 -12.19 -16.25
N TYR A 32 -10.95 -11.45 -15.36
CA TYR A 32 -11.57 -10.16 -15.63
C TYR A 32 -10.78 -9.05 -14.92
N THR A 33 -10.70 -7.89 -15.55
CA THR A 33 -10.15 -6.70 -14.92
C THR A 33 -11.09 -6.17 -13.82
N ALA A 34 -10.57 -5.37 -12.89
CA ALA A 34 -11.39 -4.73 -11.86
C ALA A 34 -12.53 -3.89 -12.47
N SER A 35 -12.25 -3.16 -13.56
CA SER A 35 -13.28 -2.42 -14.32
C SER A 35 -14.39 -3.31 -14.88
N GLU A 36 -14.04 -4.47 -15.44
CA GLU A 36 -15.03 -5.39 -15.96
C GLU A 36 -15.90 -6.00 -14.85
N LEU A 37 -15.27 -6.38 -13.74
CA LEU A 37 -15.98 -6.91 -12.58
C LEU A 37 -16.91 -5.85 -11.97
N MET A 38 -16.48 -4.60 -11.89
CA MET A 38 -17.30 -3.51 -11.38
C MET A 38 -18.51 -3.24 -12.28
N ARG A 39 -18.33 -3.23 -13.62
CA ARG A 39 -19.46 -3.13 -14.57
C ARG A 39 -20.46 -4.28 -14.39
N MET A 40 -19.96 -5.51 -14.22
CA MET A 40 -20.81 -6.68 -13.98
C MET A 40 -21.58 -6.56 -12.66
N ALA A 41 -20.96 -6.04 -11.60
CA ALA A 41 -21.61 -5.81 -10.32
C ALA A 41 -22.73 -4.76 -10.44
N ILE A 42 -22.47 -3.65 -11.15
CA ILE A 42 -23.47 -2.60 -11.42
C ILE A 42 -24.65 -3.17 -12.21
N ASP A 43 -24.38 -3.93 -13.28
CA ASP A 43 -25.41 -4.56 -14.12
C ASP A 43 -26.22 -5.58 -13.33
N SER A 44 -25.59 -6.29 -12.40
CA SER A 44 -26.24 -7.26 -11.50
C SER A 44 -27.08 -6.61 -10.41
N ARG A 45 -26.97 -5.28 -10.25
CA ARG A 45 -27.67 -4.48 -9.24
C ARG A 45 -27.44 -4.99 -7.82
N VAL A 46 -26.17 -5.16 -7.48
CA VAL A 46 -25.77 -5.43 -6.09
C VAL A 46 -26.18 -4.29 -5.16
N ASP A 47 -26.33 -4.55 -3.86
CA ASP A 47 -26.75 -3.54 -2.90
C ASP A 47 -25.63 -2.55 -2.53
N GLY A 48 -24.35 -2.91 -2.76
CA GLY A 48 -23.19 -2.07 -2.52
C GLY A 48 -21.93 -2.68 -3.12
N ILE A 49 -20.91 -1.86 -3.35
CA ILE A 49 -19.63 -2.26 -3.92
C ILE A 49 -18.50 -1.77 -3.01
N ILE A 50 -17.55 -2.66 -2.70
CA ILE A 50 -16.26 -2.31 -2.11
C ILE A 50 -15.23 -2.58 -3.19
N VAL A 51 -14.43 -1.56 -3.55
CA VAL A 51 -13.50 -1.65 -4.66
C VAL A 51 -12.13 -1.06 -4.27
N GLU A 52 -11.10 -1.80 -4.64
CA GLU A 52 -9.74 -1.28 -4.63
C GLU A 52 -9.52 -0.48 -5.93
N THR A 53 -8.89 0.68 -5.82
CA THR A 53 -8.85 1.67 -6.89
C THR A 53 -7.51 1.75 -7.63
N GLU A 54 -6.46 1.12 -7.09
CA GLU A 54 -5.14 1.10 -7.69
C GLU A 54 -5.19 0.43 -9.09
N ASP A 55 -4.56 1.03 -10.08
CA ASP A 55 -4.44 0.53 -11.46
C ASP A 55 -5.76 0.37 -12.26
N THR A 56 -6.84 1.05 -11.88
CA THR A 56 -8.12 0.94 -12.58
C THR A 56 -8.43 2.22 -13.38
N GLU A 57 -8.10 2.23 -14.67
CA GLU A 57 -8.21 3.41 -15.56
C GLU A 57 -9.59 4.09 -15.56
N ASP A 58 -10.68 3.34 -15.45
CA ASP A 58 -12.05 3.86 -15.56
C ASP A 58 -12.76 3.97 -14.22
N ILE A 59 -12.07 3.87 -13.09
CA ILE A 59 -12.70 3.65 -11.78
C ILE A 59 -13.62 4.80 -11.38
N GLU A 60 -13.19 6.04 -11.62
CA GLU A 60 -13.98 7.23 -11.27
C GLU A 60 -15.29 7.29 -12.05
N GLU A 61 -15.25 6.99 -13.35
CA GLU A 61 -16.45 6.90 -14.19
C GLU A 61 -17.38 5.78 -13.71
N LEU A 62 -16.83 4.63 -13.34
CA LEU A 62 -17.60 3.48 -12.84
C LEU A 62 -18.23 3.75 -11.47
N ILE A 63 -17.55 4.48 -10.58
CA ILE A 63 -18.16 4.94 -9.33
C ILE A 63 -19.35 5.86 -9.62
N GLY A 64 -19.21 6.78 -10.58
CA GLY A 64 -20.33 7.63 -11.02
C GLY A 64 -21.51 6.82 -11.59
N GLN A 65 -21.24 5.79 -12.39
CA GLN A 65 -22.28 4.88 -12.91
C GLN A 65 -22.98 4.10 -11.78
N ALA A 66 -22.24 3.64 -10.77
CA ALA A 66 -22.80 2.98 -9.60
C ALA A 66 -23.70 3.94 -8.79
N GLU A 67 -23.26 5.19 -8.59
CA GLU A 67 -24.05 6.24 -7.92
C GLU A 67 -25.36 6.51 -8.67
N GLU A 68 -25.32 6.67 -9.99
CA GLU A 68 -26.53 6.82 -10.83
C GLU A 68 -27.49 5.62 -10.73
N ALA A 69 -26.92 4.42 -10.54
CA ALA A 69 -27.73 3.21 -10.32
C ALA A 69 -28.25 3.09 -8.86
N GLY A 70 -27.86 3.98 -7.97
CA GLY A 70 -28.21 3.97 -6.55
C GLY A 70 -27.41 2.96 -5.70
N ILE A 71 -26.26 2.52 -6.20
CA ILE A 71 -25.37 1.53 -5.58
C ILE A 71 -24.24 2.29 -4.85
N PRO A 72 -24.16 2.26 -3.50
CA PRO A 72 -23.07 2.88 -2.77
C PRO A 72 -21.74 2.19 -3.04
N VAL A 73 -20.68 2.99 -3.16
CA VAL A 73 -19.31 2.50 -3.37
C VAL A 73 -18.42 2.93 -2.20
N VAL A 74 -17.73 1.97 -1.60
CA VAL A 74 -16.64 2.20 -0.65
C VAL A 74 -15.33 1.93 -1.39
N THR A 75 -14.43 2.92 -1.42
CA THR A 75 -13.08 2.76 -1.98
C THR A 75 -12.11 2.27 -0.91
N LEU A 76 -11.14 1.47 -1.33
CA LEU A 76 -10.19 0.81 -0.46
C LEU A 76 -8.76 1.09 -0.94
N MET A 77 -7.84 1.31 -0.01
CA MET A 77 -6.41 1.56 -0.19
C MET A 77 -6.07 2.94 -0.78
N GLU A 78 -6.64 3.33 -1.90
CA GLU A 78 -6.50 4.64 -2.51
C GLU A 78 -7.81 5.42 -2.49
N ASP A 79 -7.73 6.74 -2.26
CA ASP A 79 -8.90 7.60 -2.18
C ASP A 79 -9.25 8.22 -3.54
N MET A 80 -10.56 8.30 -3.82
CA MET A 80 -11.14 8.97 -5.00
C MET A 80 -12.10 10.08 -4.53
N PRO A 81 -11.58 11.18 -3.93
CA PRO A 81 -12.43 12.18 -3.26
C PRO A 81 -13.38 12.91 -4.20
N GLU A 82 -13.01 13.04 -5.48
CA GLU A 82 -13.85 13.71 -6.51
C GLU A 82 -14.93 12.77 -7.10
N SER A 83 -14.89 11.47 -6.76
CA SER A 83 -15.89 10.50 -7.19
C SER A 83 -17.15 10.52 -6.28
N GLY A 84 -18.22 9.87 -6.72
CA GLY A 84 -19.44 9.69 -5.92
C GLY A 84 -19.33 8.59 -4.85
N ARG A 85 -18.13 8.22 -4.39
CA ARG A 85 -17.95 7.24 -3.31
C ARG A 85 -18.60 7.70 -2.01
N VAL A 86 -19.11 6.75 -1.23
CA VAL A 86 -19.74 7.06 0.06
C VAL A 86 -18.74 7.04 1.21
N SER A 87 -17.64 6.31 1.09
CA SER A 87 -16.57 6.25 2.08
C SER A 87 -15.27 5.78 1.45
N TYR A 88 -14.17 6.12 2.10
CA TYR A 88 -12.83 5.62 1.84
C TYR A 88 -12.29 4.87 3.07
N VAL A 89 -11.67 3.72 2.84
CA VAL A 89 -11.01 2.90 3.87
C VAL A 89 -9.56 2.71 3.48
N GLY A 90 -8.65 3.26 4.26
CA GLY A 90 -7.22 3.20 3.93
C GLY A 90 -6.32 3.78 5.01
N ALA A 91 -5.01 3.65 4.84
CA ALA A 91 -4.04 4.22 5.75
C ALA A 91 -4.02 5.76 5.64
N ASN A 92 -3.64 6.42 6.72
CA ASN A 92 -3.37 7.85 6.67
C ASN A 92 -1.95 8.09 6.14
N ASP A 93 -1.83 8.69 4.96
CA ASP A 93 -0.58 8.89 4.25
C ASP A 93 0.47 9.66 5.06
N TYR A 94 0.04 10.71 5.77
CA TYR A 94 0.98 11.48 6.59
C TYR A 94 1.50 10.65 7.77
N THR A 95 0.63 9.91 8.44
CA THR A 95 1.01 9.01 9.55
C THR A 95 1.89 7.86 9.03
N LEU A 96 1.58 7.31 7.86
CA LEU A 96 2.42 6.34 7.17
C LEU A 96 3.81 6.92 6.88
N GLY A 97 3.87 8.16 6.40
CA GLY A 97 5.11 8.90 6.21
C GLY A 97 5.90 9.10 7.50
N GLU A 98 5.25 9.44 8.62
CA GLU A 98 5.91 9.54 9.92
C GLU A 98 6.54 8.21 10.35
N MET A 99 5.86 7.09 10.11
CA MET A 99 6.39 5.75 10.40
C MET A 99 7.63 5.44 9.56
N TYR A 100 7.58 5.68 8.25
CA TYR A 100 8.76 5.56 7.38
C TYR A 100 9.91 6.44 7.83
N GLY A 101 9.63 7.69 8.20
CA GLY A 101 10.63 8.62 8.72
C GLY A 101 11.33 8.10 9.98
N GLN A 102 10.59 7.47 10.90
CA GLN A 102 11.16 6.83 12.08
C GLN A 102 12.05 5.64 11.73
N GLU A 103 11.65 4.82 10.75
CA GLU A 103 12.48 3.70 10.29
C GLU A 103 13.76 4.18 9.58
N VAL A 104 13.70 5.29 8.81
CA VAL A 104 14.90 5.93 8.24
C VAL A 104 15.87 6.34 9.35
N LEU A 105 15.37 6.98 10.41
CA LEU A 105 16.21 7.39 11.56
C LEU A 105 16.85 6.19 12.26
N LYS A 106 16.12 5.09 12.45
CA LYS A 106 16.64 3.84 13.03
C LYS A 106 17.69 3.20 12.12
N ALA A 107 17.41 3.11 10.82
CA ALA A 107 18.31 2.51 9.84
C ALA A 107 19.64 3.28 9.73
N VAL A 108 19.62 4.61 9.79
CA VAL A 108 20.82 5.44 9.79
C VAL A 108 21.60 5.30 11.10
N GLY A 109 20.91 5.24 12.24
CA GLY A 109 21.51 5.23 13.58
C GLY A 109 22.00 6.60 14.03
N SER A 110 22.29 6.71 15.34
CA SER A 110 22.65 7.98 15.99
C SER A 110 24.09 8.44 15.73
N ASP A 111 24.97 7.55 15.28
CA ASP A 111 26.40 7.80 15.22
C ASP A 111 26.88 8.39 13.88
N ARG A 112 26.01 8.48 12.90
CA ARG A 112 26.33 9.05 11.58
C ARG A 112 26.22 10.56 11.56
N THR A 113 27.27 11.21 11.06
CA THR A 113 27.34 12.68 10.89
C THR A 113 26.72 13.17 9.59
N SER A 114 26.45 12.26 8.65
CA SER A 114 25.81 12.54 7.36
C SER A 114 25.25 11.23 6.79
N ALA A 115 24.04 11.28 6.25
CA ALA A 115 23.42 10.18 5.54
C ALA A 115 22.41 10.70 4.49
N SER A 116 22.09 9.84 3.52
CA SER A 116 21.10 10.11 2.48
C SER A 116 20.01 9.05 2.47
N ALA A 117 18.76 9.50 2.35
CA ALA A 117 17.62 8.65 2.13
C ALA A 117 16.94 9.02 0.80
N ALA A 118 16.66 8.02 -0.03
CA ALA A 118 15.89 8.19 -1.25
C ALA A 118 14.53 7.50 -1.09
N VAL A 119 13.46 8.23 -1.40
CA VAL A 119 12.09 7.73 -1.42
C VAL A 119 11.72 7.47 -2.87
N LEU A 120 11.39 6.22 -3.20
CA LEU A 120 10.89 5.86 -4.51
C LEU A 120 9.42 6.25 -4.62
N VAL A 121 9.10 7.08 -5.60
CA VAL A 121 7.75 7.60 -5.83
C VAL A 121 7.32 7.22 -7.24
N PRO A 122 6.18 6.55 -7.43
CA PRO A 122 5.62 6.29 -8.76
C PRO A 122 5.43 7.60 -9.53
N VAL A 123 5.62 7.55 -10.84
CA VAL A 123 5.36 8.71 -11.70
C VAL A 123 3.88 8.74 -12.06
N ASN A 124 3.08 9.46 -11.31
CA ASN A 124 1.75 9.86 -11.77
C ASN A 124 1.90 11.17 -12.53
N GLU A 125 1.49 11.21 -13.78
CA GLU A 125 1.78 12.32 -14.71
C GLU A 125 1.19 13.67 -14.24
N GLU A 126 0.23 13.67 -13.32
CA GLU A 126 -0.52 14.87 -12.91
C GLU A 126 -0.10 15.46 -11.55
N GLU A 127 0.65 14.74 -10.71
CA GLU A 127 1.01 15.25 -9.39
C GLU A 127 2.22 16.20 -9.41
N THR A 128 1.92 17.48 -9.26
CA THR A 128 2.93 18.54 -9.06
C THR A 128 3.28 18.78 -7.59
N SER A 129 2.55 18.18 -6.66
CA SER A 129 2.72 18.35 -5.21
C SER A 129 3.44 17.15 -4.59
N PRO A 130 4.29 17.35 -3.56
CA PRO A 130 4.85 16.25 -2.82
C PRO A 130 3.73 15.46 -2.14
N SER A 131 3.80 14.12 -2.21
CA SER A 131 2.83 13.27 -1.54
C SER A 131 2.84 13.51 -0.02
N PHE A 132 1.71 13.28 0.65
CA PHE A 132 1.64 13.39 2.12
C PHE A 132 2.58 12.40 2.80
N ILE A 133 2.82 11.23 2.20
CA ILE A 133 3.80 10.26 2.69
C ILE A 133 5.21 10.88 2.70
N TYR A 134 5.65 11.47 1.58
CA TYR A 134 6.95 12.13 1.52
C TYR A 134 7.06 13.29 2.52
N THR A 135 5.99 14.05 2.68
CA THR A 135 5.94 15.14 3.66
C THR A 135 6.15 14.62 5.08
N GLY A 136 5.43 13.55 5.48
CA GLY A 136 5.59 12.90 6.77
C GLY A 136 7.02 12.37 7.00
N ILE A 137 7.63 11.73 6.00
CA ILE A 137 9.02 11.26 6.04
C ILE A 137 9.98 12.45 6.28
N SER A 138 9.89 13.44 5.39
CA SER A 138 10.80 14.58 5.38
C SER A 138 10.74 15.41 6.67
N GLU A 139 9.55 15.67 7.19
CA GLU A 139 9.38 16.38 8.45
C GLU A 139 9.87 15.56 9.65
N THR A 140 9.56 14.27 9.71
CA THR A 140 10.01 13.40 10.82
C THR A 140 11.52 13.33 10.88
N VAL A 141 12.18 13.11 9.75
CA VAL A 141 13.63 13.09 9.65
C VAL A 141 14.22 14.46 9.97
N GLY A 142 13.67 15.54 9.41
CA GLY A 142 14.15 16.89 9.60
C GLY A 142 14.04 17.40 11.05
N ARG A 143 13.00 17.00 11.79
CA ARG A 143 12.84 17.33 13.23
C ARG A 143 13.88 16.63 14.10
N ALA A 144 14.30 15.41 13.73
CA ALA A 144 15.20 14.60 14.55
C ALA A 144 16.68 14.82 14.20
N SER A 145 17.03 15.05 12.93
CA SER A 145 18.41 15.17 12.48
C SER A 145 18.54 16.02 11.21
N GLY A 146 19.26 17.13 11.31
CA GLY A 146 19.65 17.90 10.13
C GLY A 146 20.79 17.28 9.31
N ALA A 147 21.28 16.11 9.71
CA ALA A 147 22.39 15.41 9.06
C ALA A 147 21.92 14.40 7.98
N ILE A 148 20.63 14.13 7.89
CA ILE A 148 20.05 13.20 6.90
C ILE A 148 19.35 14.02 5.82
N SER A 149 19.79 13.85 4.57
CA SER A 149 19.11 14.41 3.41
C SER A 149 18.07 13.41 2.90
N VAL A 150 16.83 13.88 2.70
CA VAL A 150 15.75 13.08 2.11
C VAL A 150 15.48 13.62 0.70
N SER A 151 15.44 12.74 -0.29
CA SER A 151 15.16 13.08 -1.68
C SER A 151 14.15 12.09 -2.28
N THR A 152 13.45 12.50 -3.33
CA THR A 152 12.58 11.62 -4.11
C THR A 152 13.29 11.12 -5.35
N VAL A 153 13.02 9.88 -5.73
CA VAL A 153 13.43 9.29 -7.00
C VAL A 153 12.17 8.74 -7.67
N ARG A 154 11.85 9.24 -8.85
CA ARG A 154 10.69 8.80 -9.60
C ARG A 154 10.97 7.45 -10.24
N THR A 155 10.10 6.47 -9.97
CA THR A 155 10.07 5.16 -10.62
C THR A 155 9.00 5.15 -11.70
N GLY A 156 9.17 4.31 -12.76
CA GLY A 156 8.24 4.32 -13.89
C GLY A 156 6.85 3.84 -13.52
N GLU A 157 5.84 4.48 -14.11
CA GLU A 157 4.47 3.98 -14.16
C GLU A 157 4.40 2.70 -15.00
N ASP A 158 3.48 1.81 -14.63
CA ASP A 158 2.92 0.73 -15.44
C ASP A 158 3.87 -0.33 -16.02
N ARG A 159 5.16 -0.32 -15.72
CA ARG A 159 6.04 -1.40 -16.18
C ARG A 159 7.08 -1.74 -15.12
N GLU A 160 6.90 -2.87 -14.50
CA GLU A 160 7.85 -3.52 -13.61
C GLU A 160 9.30 -3.40 -14.12
N PHE A 161 9.51 -3.55 -15.42
CA PHE A 161 10.82 -3.39 -16.08
C PHE A 161 11.42 -1.97 -15.94
N LEU A 162 10.62 -0.91 -16.02
CA LEU A 162 11.13 0.47 -15.89
C LEU A 162 11.46 0.82 -14.44
N SER A 163 10.69 0.30 -13.50
CA SER A 163 10.96 0.43 -12.07
C SER A 163 12.25 -0.31 -11.71
N GLU A 164 12.39 -1.57 -12.09
CA GLU A 164 13.59 -2.38 -11.89
C GLU A 164 14.85 -1.71 -12.45
N GLU A 165 14.79 -1.19 -13.70
CA GLU A 165 15.92 -0.51 -14.31
C GLU A 165 16.31 0.78 -13.57
N ARG A 166 15.31 1.53 -13.09
CA ARG A 166 15.55 2.76 -12.34
C ARG A 166 16.17 2.48 -10.97
N VAL A 167 15.63 1.51 -10.24
CA VAL A 167 16.18 1.05 -8.95
C VAL A 167 17.60 0.52 -9.14
N ARG A 168 17.84 -0.30 -10.15
CA ARG A 168 19.16 -0.81 -10.47
C ARG A 168 20.16 0.30 -10.79
N SER A 169 19.78 1.27 -11.63
CA SER A 169 20.62 2.40 -11.97
C SER A 169 21.02 3.22 -10.74
N LEU A 170 20.06 3.49 -9.84
CA LEU A 170 20.30 4.21 -8.60
C LEU A 170 21.25 3.44 -7.66
N LEU A 171 21.05 2.14 -7.51
CA LEU A 171 21.80 1.34 -6.54
C LEU A 171 23.22 0.97 -7.03
N LEU A 172 23.45 0.89 -8.34
CA LEU A 172 24.76 0.58 -8.90
C LEU A 172 25.70 1.77 -9.02
N ASP A 173 25.16 2.98 -9.08
CA ASP A 173 25.97 4.19 -9.08
C ASP A 173 26.45 4.52 -7.67
N GLU A 174 27.76 4.35 -7.44
CA GLU A 174 28.35 4.56 -6.10
C GLU A 174 28.27 6.01 -5.60
N GLU A 175 28.16 6.99 -6.51
CA GLU A 175 28.10 8.41 -6.16
C GLU A 175 26.70 8.84 -5.74
N SER A 176 25.68 8.24 -6.35
CA SER A 176 24.25 8.58 -6.10
C SER A 176 23.52 7.56 -5.22
N ARG A 177 24.15 6.43 -4.87
CA ARG A 177 23.54 5.41 -4.01
C ARG A 177 23.19 5.97 -2.65
N PRO A 178 21.89 5.89 -2.24
CA PRO A 178 21.49 6.33 -0.91
C PRO A 178 21.95 5.35 0.17
N ASP A 179 22.09 5.85 1.41
CA ASP A 179 22.30 4.98 2.57
C ASP A 179 21.03 4.21 2.93
N VAL A 180 19.87 4.84 2.75
CA VAL A 180 18.55 4.25 2.98
C VAL A 180 17.67 4.43 1.74
N LEU A 181 17.04 3.37 1.29
CA LEU A 181 16.04 3.35 0.22
C LEU A 181 14.67 3.05 0.83
N VAL A 182 13.72 3.96 0.61
CA VAL A 182 12.33 3.79 1.02
C VAL A 182 11.51 3.46 -0.22
N CYS A 183 10.85 2.31 -0.19
CA CYS A 183 9.97 1.83 -1.25
C CYS A 183 8.52 1.91 -0.77
N LEU A 184 7.66 2.57 -1.53
CA LEU A 184 6.26 2.82 -1.15
C LEU A 184 5.29 1.83 -1.79
N ASN A 185 5.79 0.90 -2.61
CA ASN A 185 5.00 -0.16 -3.24
C ASN A 185 5.76 -1.50 -3.28
N VAL A 186 5.03 -2.55 -3.63
CA VAL A 186 5.54 -3.94 -3.69
C VAL A 186 6.61 -4.11 -4.75
N VAL A 187 6.39 -3.56 -5.94
CA VAL A 187 7.28 -3.72 -7.11
C VAL A 187 8.65 -3.12 -6.84
N ASP A 188 8.69 -1.89 -6.33
CA ASP A 188 9.92 -1.21 -5.96
C ASP A 188 10.66 -1.93 -4.82
N THR A 189 9.91 -2.47 -3.83
CA THR A 189 10.49 -3.22 -2.70
C THR A 189 11.18 -4.50 -3.19
N ILE A 190 10.51 -5.27 -4.04
CA ILE A 190 11.07 -6.51 -4.60
C ILE A 190 12.25 -6.20 -5.52
N SER A 191 12.13 -5.19 -6.40
CA SER A 191 13.21 -4.76 -7.28
C SER A 191 14.46 -4.35 -6.51
N ALA A 192 14.29 -3.60 -5.42
CA ALA A 192 15.39 -3.20 -4.55
C ALA A 192 16.05 -4.42 -3.86
N TYR A 193 15.25 -5.33 -3.31
CA TYR A 193 15.72 -6.56 -2.69
C TYR A 193 16.55 -7.41 -3.67
N GLN A 194 16.01 -7.66 -4.87
CA GLN A 194 16.68 -8.44 -5.90
C GLN A 194 17.98 -7.78 -6.34
N CYS A 195 17.98 -6.46 -6.56
CA CYS A 195 19.17 -5.72 -6.92
C CYS A 195 20.26 -5.79 -5.83
N VAL A 196 19.92 -5.60 -4.56
CA VAL A 196 20.87 -5.70 -3.45
C VAL A 196 21.46 -7.10 -3.33
N ARG A 197 20.64 -8.14 -3.50
CA ARG A 197 21.08 -9.55 -3.49
C ARG A 197 22.01 -9.86 -4.66
N ASP A 198 21.59 -9.55 -5.87
CA ASP A 198 22.24 -10.00 -7.11
C ASP A 198 23.57 -9.27 -7.38
N TYR A 199 23.67 -8.02 -6.93
CA TYR A 199 24.90 -7.20 -7.07
C TYR A 199 25.75 -7.12 -5.81
N ASN A 200 25.43 -7.94 -4.78
CA ASN A 200 26.19 -8.03 -3.53
C ASN A 200 26.33 -6.66 -2.83
N LEU A 201 25.21 -5.95 -2.71
CA LEU A 201 25.15 -4.64 -2.05
C LEU A 201 24.68 -4.73 -0.59
N VAL A 202 24.61 -5.93 -0.03
CA VAL A 202 24.20 -6.16 1.38
C VAL A 202 25.07 -5.32 2.32
N GLY A 203 24.41 -4.54 3.18
CA GLY A 203 25.07 -3.63 4.11
C GLY A 203 25.57 -2.30 3.52
N LYS A 204 25.46 -2.10 2.18
CA LYS A 204 25.79 -0.83 1.52
C LYS A 204 24.59 0.10 1.41
N VAL A 205 23.39 -0.43 1.40
CA VAL A 205 22.13 0.28 1.41
C VAL A 205 21.15 -0.46 2.32
N LYS A 206 20.33 0.28 3.06
CA LYS A 206 19.25 -0.24 3.89
C LYS A 206 17.94 -0.07 3.14
N ILE A 207 17.11 -1.10 3.06
CA ILE A 207 15.79 -1.05 2.40
C ILE A 207 14.71 -1.01 3.45
N ILE A 208 13.81 -0.05 3.33
CA ILE A 208 12.54 -0.01 4.06
C ILE A 208 11.45 -0.18 3.01
N GLY A 209 10.69 -1.27 3.11
CA GLY A 209 9.75 -1.70 2.10
C GLY A 209 8.29 -1.43 2.45
N TYR A 210 7.44 -1.91 1.57
CA TYR A 210 5.99 -1.93 1.70
C TYR A 210 5.47 -3.34 1.42
N TYR A 211 4.42 -3.76 2.15
CA TYR A 211 3.77 -5.05 2.02
C TYR A 211 4.54 -6.24 2.65
N SER A 212 3.93 -7.43 2.62
CA SER A 212 4.42 -8.65 3.29
C SER A 212 4.39 -9.89 2.38
N SER A 213 4.76 -9.73 1.10
CA SER A 213 4.88 -10.93 0.25
C SER A 213 5.98 -11.87 0.74
N ALA A 214 5.89 -13.15 0.39
CA ALA A 214 6.89 -14.16 0.78
C ALA A 214 8.32 -13.73 0.47
N GLU A 215 8.55 -13.07 -0.67
CA GLU A 215 9.85 -12.57 -1.08
C GLU A 215 10.36 -11.42 -0.20
N ILE A 216 9.47 -10.51 0.21
CA ILE A 216 9.80 -9.40 1.12
C ILE A 216 10.12 -9.94 2.52
N LEU A 217 9.32 -10.88 3.03
CA LEU A 217 9.56 -11.52 4.32
C LEU A 217 10.89 -12.31 4.33
N GLU A 218 11.20 -13.02 3.24
CA GLU A 218 12.50 -13.65 3.05
C GLU A 218 13.64 -12.61 3.07
N GLY A 219 13.44 -11.47 2.43
CA GLY A 219 14.40 -10.36 2.44
C GLY A 219 14.69 -9.82 3.84
N ILE A 220 13.67 -9.75 4.72
CA ILE A 220 13.82 -9.37 6.13
C ILE A 220 14.56 -10.45 6.91
N GLN A 221 14.18 -11.73 6.77
CA GLN A 221 14.90 -12.84 7.41
C GLN A 221 16.38 -12.89 7.06
N LYS A 222 16.74 -12.54 5.82
CA LYS A 222 18.14 -12.50 5.35
C LYS A 222 18.88 -11.22 5.75
N GLY A 223 18.22 -10.26 6.40
CA GLY A 223 18.79 -8.98 6.78
C GLY A 223 19.16 -8.08 5.58
N ILE A 224 18.51 -8.29 4.42
CA ILE A 224 18.65 -7.43 3.22
C ILE A 224 17.65 -6.30 3.25
N ILE A 225 16.41 -6.58 3.66
CA ILE A 225 15.39 -5.58 3.97
C ILE A 225 15.42 -5.35 5.47
N GLU A 226 15.51 -4.08 5.88
CA GLU A 226 15.56 -3.69 7.30
C GLU A 226 14.20 -3.84 7.98
N SER A 227 13.16 -3.36 7.29
CA SER A 227 11.78 -3.44 7.72
C SER A 227 10.84 -3.21 6.54
N THR A 228 9.57 -3.59 6.71
CA THR A 228 8.48 -3.27 5.79
C THR A 228 7.27 -2.79 6.56
N ILE A 229 6.45 -1.94 5.95
CA ILE A 229 5.19 -1.48 6.51
C ILE A 229 4.05 -2.21 5.81
N VAL A 230 3.11 -2.71 6.60
CA VAL A 230 1.93 -3.44 6.11
C VAL A 230 0.65 -2.81 6.63
N VAL A 231 -0.37 -2.78 5.80
CA VAL A 231 -1.72 -2.38 6.20
C VAL A 231 -2.41 -3.56 6.87
N ASP A 232 -3.18 -3.32 7.93
CA ASP A 232 -3.95 -4.38 8.59
C ASP A 232 -5.13 -4.82 7.73
N ALA A 233 -4.98 -5.95 7.05
CA ALA A 233 -5.98 -6.48 6.13
C ALA A 233 -7.30 -6.82 6.81
N ARG A 234 -7.27 -7.34 8.04
CA ARG A 234 -8.48 -7.70 8.79
C ARG A 234 -9.25 -6.46 9.21
N GLU A 235 -8.55 -5.48 9.79
CA GLU A 235 -9.16 -4.19 10.14
C GLU A 235 -9.74 -3.49 8.91
N ALA A 236 -9.04 -3.53 7.76
CA ALA A 236 -9.56 -2.98 6.51
C ALA A 236 -10.87 -3.66 6.08
N GLY A 237 -10.95 -4.99 6.16
CA GLY A 237 -12.16 -5.76 5.86
C GLY A 237 -13.33 -5.43 6.80
N GLU A 238 -13.06 -5.32 8.11
CA GLU A 238 -14.03 -4.91 9.12
C GLU A 238 -14.59 -3.51 8.84
N LEU A 239 -13.69 -2.52 8.62
CA LEU A 239 -14.06 -1.13 8.40
C LEU A 239 -14.81 -0.93 7.08
N CYS A 240 -14.47 -1.65 6.02
CA CYS A 240 -15.22 -1.64 4.76
C CYS A 240 -16.66 -2.09 4.97
N MET A 241 -16.86 -3.17 5.72
CA MET A 241 -18.20 -3.67 6.01
C MET A 241 -18.95 -2.76 6.97
N GLN A 242 -18.28 -2.15 7.95
CA GLN A 242 -18.89 -1.14 8.82
C GLN A 242 -19.39 0.06 8.00
N ALA A 243 -18.57 0.62 7.12
CA ALA A 243 -18.96 1.73 6.25
C ALA A 243 -20.18 1.38 5.40
N MET A 244 -20.19 0.18 4.82
CA MET A 244 -21.30 -0.30 4.00
C MET A 244 -22.57 -0.52 4.81
N GLU A 245 -22.49 -1.16 5.97
CA GLU A 245 -23.64 -1.37 6.87
C GLU A 245 -24.27 -0.05 7.30
N GLU A 246 -23.44 0.90 7.77
CA GLU A 246 -23.92 2.22 8.19
C GLU A 246 -24.66 2.91 7.04
N TYR A 247 -24.09 2.92 5.84
CA TYR A 247 -24.72 3.56 4.69
C TYR A 247 -25.99 2.87 4.24
N LEU A 248 -26.02 1.55 4.16
CA LEU A 248 -27.23 0.80 3.76
C LEU A 248 -28.38 0.99 4.76
N SER A 249 -28.07 1.07 6.06
CA SER A 249 -29.07 1.21 7.11
C SER A 249 -29.54 2.64 7.34
N GLN A 250 -28.62 3.62 7.27
CA GLN A 250 -28.88 5.01 7.69
C GLN A 250 -28.78 6.02 6.54
N ARG A 251 -28.30 5.60 5.35
CA ARG A 251 -27.98 6.47 4.21
C ARG A 251 -26.91 7.51 4.53
N TYR A 252 -26.06 7.20 5.50
CA TYR A 252 -24.93 8.01 5.93
C TYR A 252 -23.85 7.12 6.57
N THR A 253 -22.59 7.44 6.31
CA THR A 253 -21.43 6.87 6.98
C THR A 253 -20.31 7.93 7.05
N SER A 254 -19.22 7.65 7.74
CA SER A 254 -18.03 8.50 7.72
C SER A 254 -17.44 8.54 6.31
N GLU A 255 -16.97 9.69 5.88
CA GLU A 255 -16.27 9.82 4.58
C GLU A 255 -14.94 9.08 4.55
N TYR A 256 -14.35 8.81 5.73
CA TYR A 256 -13.05 8.16 5.86
C TYR A 256 -12.98 7.29 7.12
N PHE A 257 -12.43 6.10 6.94
CA PHE A 257 -12.06 5.16 8.01
C PHE A 257 -10.56 4.87 7.92
N PRO A 258 -9.76 5.35 8.89
CA PRO A 258 -8.32 5.07 8.91
C PRO A 258 -8.05 3.63 9.30
N VAL A 259 -7.26 2.94 8.49
CA VAL A 259 -6.75 1.58 8.78
C VAL A 259 -5.39 1.67 9.46
N SER A 260 -5.19 0.81 10.45
CA SER A 260 -3.90 0.68 11.13
C SER A 260 -2.83 0.11 10.20
N VAL A 261 -1.60 0.58 10.39
CA VAL A 261 -0.42 0.05 9.72
C VAL A 261 0.51 -0.60 10.76
N LYS A 262 1.19 -1.66 10.36
CA LYS A 262 2.09 -2.44 11.21
C LYS A 262 3.50 -2.47 10.62
N LEU A 263 4.48 -2.46 11.50
CA LEU A 263 5.88 -2.62 11.12
C LEU A 263 6.28 -4.08 11.23
N VAL A 264 6.83 -4.62 10.16
CA VAL A 264 7.44 -5.95 10.13
C VAL A 264 8.96 -5.81 10.00
N ASN A 265 9.70 -6.45 10.87
CA ASN A 265 11.15 -6.45 10.90
C ASN A 265 11.68 -7.79 11.45
N GLU A 266 12.97 -7.92 11.64
CA GLU A 266 13.61 -9.15 12.14
C GLU A 266 12.97 -9.69 13.44
N ALA A 267 12.44 -8.82 14.29
CA ALA A 267 11.89 -9.22 15.59
C ALA A 267 10.55 -9.95 15.51
N ASN A 268 9.76 -9.71 14.44
CA ASN A 268 8.41 -10.26 14.30
C ASN A 268 8.11 -10.90 12.92
N VAL A 269 9.08 -10.96 12.01
CA VAL A 269 8.89 -11.51 10.66
C VAL A 269 8.41 -12.96 10.66
N GLU A 270 8.82 -13.76 11.64
CA GLU A 270 8.43 -15.17 11.75
C GLU A 270 6.91 -15.34 11.93
N GLU A 271 6.24 -14.42 12.61
CA GLU A 271 4.78 -14.45 12.79
C GLU A 271 4.08 -14.28 11.44
N TYR A 272 4.57 -13.36 10.61
CA TYR A 272 4.02 -13.10 9.27
C TYR A 272 4.26 -14.24 8.29
N ILE A 273 5.42 -14.91 8.38
CA ILE A 273 5.72 -16.08 7.55
C ILE A 273 4.79 -17.25 7.88
N GLN A 274 4.46 -17.46 9.15
CA GLN A 274 3.51 -18.49 9.56
C GLN A 274 2.10 -18.17 9.05
N GLU A 275 1.66 -16.93 9.15
CA GLU A 275 0.38 -16.49 8.59
C GLU A 275 0.30 -16.69 7.07
N GLU A 276 1.39 -16.39 6.34
CA GLU A 276 1.45 -16.62 4.88
C GLU A 276 1.45 -18.11 4.51
N SER A 277 2.06 -18.94 5.34
CA SER A 277 2.15 -20.39 5.08
C SER A 277 0.85 -21.12 5.39
N GLY A 278 -0.11 -20.48 6.04
CA GLY A 278 -1.39 -21.08 6.45
C GLY A 278 -1.23 -22.11 7.59
N GLU A 279 -0.14 -22.03 8.38
CA GLU A 279 0.14 -22.89 9.55
C GLU A 279 -0.35 -22.24 10.85
#